data_ec4438e279f809204c3932f5a5780468
#
_entry.id   ec4438e279f809204c3932f5a5780468
#
_cell.length_a   1.000
_cell.length_b   1.000
_cell.length_c   1.000
_cell.angle_alpha   90.00
_cell.angle_beta   90.00
_cell.angle_gamma   90.00
#
_symmetry.space_group_name_H-M   'P 1'
#
loop_
_entity.id
_entity.type
_entity.pdbx_description
1 polymer ?
#
loop_
_entity_poly.entity_id
_entity_poly.type
_entity_poly.pdbx_seq_one_letter_code
_entity_poly.pdbx_strand_id
1 'polypeptide(L)'
;MDIKNKIIEDLFDFHKDIRYAAVYKDSELVFRQREQISDASAGESDKYEELIVNPTLLTLARQRGNIDCGGLRHMIISYGSFNQLIKEIKGGHVSICLDKKLDLTSTTEKVLDYLNSKHPDLF
;
A
#
# COMPACT_ATOMS: atom_id res chain seq x y z
N MET A 1 -18.72 -1.08 -9.76
CA MET A 1 -17.43 -0.42 -9.46
C MET A 1 -16.35 -1.49 -9.41
N ASP A 2 -15.22 -1.20 -10.03
CA ASP A 2 -14.05 -2.07 -9.99
C ASP A 2 -13.57 -2.22 -8.53
N ILE A 3 -13.17 -3.43 -8.16
CA ILE A 3 -12.68 -3.72 -6.82
C ILE A 3 -11.51 -2.82 -6.41
N LYS A 4 -10.62 -2.48 -7.35
CA LYS A 4 -9.47 -1.62 -7.07
C LYS A 4 -9.89 -0.23 -6.61
N ASN A 5 -10.85 0.37 -7.30
CA ASN A 5 -11.39 1.68 -6.92
C ASN A 5 -12.10 1.62 -5.57
N LYS A 6 -12.82 0.53 -5.33
CA LYS A 6 -13.53 0.35 -4.06
C LYS A 6 -12.57 0.26 -2.89
N ILE A 7 -11.47 -0.46 -3.06
CA ILE A 7 -10.43 -0.55 -2.02
C ILE A 7 -9.86 0.83 -1.70
N ILE A 8 -9.56 1.61 -2.73
CA ILE A 8 -9.01 2.95 -2.55
C ILE A 8 -10.00 3.87 -1.83
N GLU A 9 -11.26 3.84 -2.23
CA GLU A 9 -12.30 4.63 -1.54
C GLU A 9 -12.42 4.24 -0.08
N ASP A 10 -12.47 2.94 0.20
CA ASP A 10 -12.60 2.45 1.57
C ASP A 10 -11.42 2.90 2.43
N LEU A 11 -10.20 2.87 1.89
CA LEU A 11 -9.02 3.33 2.62
C LEU A 11 -9.10 4.82 2.93
N PHE A 12 -9.47 5.65 1.95
CA PHE A 12 -9.58 7.09 2.18
C PHE A 12 -10.68 7.42 3.19
N ASP A 13 -11.76 6.66 3.19
CA ASP A 13 -12.85 6.84 4.18
C ASP A 13 -12.42 6.38 5.56
N PHE A 14 -11.55 5.39 5.64
CA PHE A 14 -11.11 4.82 6.91
C PHE A 14 -10.26 5.77 7.73
N HIS A 15 -9.34 6.52 7.09
CA HIS A 15 -8.42 7.38 7.83
C HIS A 15 -8.07 8.63 7.02
N LYS A 16 -8.28 9.78 7.63
CA LYS A 16 -8.05 11.08 6.96
C LYS A 16 -6.59 11.34 6.60
N ASP A 17 -5.64 10.72 7.28
CA ASP A 17 -4.21 10.92 7.07
C ASP A 17 -3.58 9.89 6.14
N ILE A 18 -4.39 9.08 5.47
CA ILE A 18 -3.95 8.31 4.31
C ILE A 18 -3.84 9.30 3.15
N ARG A 19 -2.63 9.48 2.65
CA ARG A 19 -2.32 10.50 1.63
C ARG A 19 -2.51 9.99 0.20
N TYR A 20 -2.29 8.69 0.02
CA TYR A 20 -2.25 8.06 -1.29
C TYR A 20 -2.58 6.59 -1.12
N ALA A 21 -3.22 6.01 -2.10
CA ALA A 21 -3.45 4.56 -2.14
C ALA A 21 -3.36 4.07 -3.57
N ALA A 22 -2.77 2.90 -3.75
CA ALA A 22 -2.64 2.23 -5.03
C ALA A 22 -2.99 0.76 -4.90
N VAL A 23 -3.61 0.21 -5.92
CA VAL A 23 -3.88 -1.22 -6.02
C VAL A 23 -3.38 -1.69 -7.38
N TYR A 24 -2.40 -2.57 -7.35
CA TYR A 24 -1.90 -3.26 -8.53
C TYR A 24 -2.39 -4.70 -8.45
N LYS A 25 -3.26 -5.09 -9.35
CA LYS A 25 -3.88 -6.42 -9.30
C LYS A 25 -4.18 -6.89 -10.72
N ASP A 26 -3.76 -8.13 -11.00
CA ASP A 26 -3.99 -8.78 -12.29
C ASP A 26 -3.52 -7.91 -13.46
N SER A 27 -2.32 -7.36 -13.34
CA SER A 27 -1.65 -6.53 -14.34
C SER A 27 -2.26 -5.15 -14.59
N GLU A 28 -3.18 -4.72 -13.72
CA GLU A 28 -3.79 -3.39 -13.81
C GLU A 28 -3.47 -2.58 -12.56
N LEU A 29 -3.08 -1.33 -12.77
CA LEU A 29 -2.76 -0.40 -11.68
C LEU A 29 -3.80 0.70 -11.62
N VAL A 30 -4.36 0.92 -10.43
CA VAL A 30 -5.17 2.09 -10.11
C VAL A 30 -4.55 2.76 -8.92
N PHE A 31 -4.34 4.07 -8.97
CA PHE A 31 -3.81 4.82 -7.84
C PHE A 31 -4.42 6.20 -7.78
N ARG A 32 -4.45 6.78 -6.58
CA ARG A 32 -5.02 8.10 -6.36
C ARG A 32 -4.36 8.77 -5.17
N GLN A 33 -4.05 10.05 -5.31
CA GLN A 33 -3.61 10.88 -4.20
C GLN A 33 -4.81 11.65 -3.64
N ARG A 34 -4.78 11.84 -2.31
CA ARG A 34 -5.78 12.69 -1.67
C ARG A 34 -5.55 14.14 -2.11
N GLU A 35 -6.62 14.86 -2.34
CA GLU A 35 -6.52 16.27 -2.74
C GLU A 35 -5.91 17.14 -1.63
N GLN A 36 -5.22 18.20 -2.03
CA GLN A 36 -4.70 19.23 -1.13
C GLN A 36 -3.67 18.71 -0.10
N ILE A 37 -2.92 17.68 -0.44
CA ILE A 37 -1.81 17.25 0.42
C ILE A 37 -0.54 18.03 0.08
N SER A 38 0.31 18.25 1.08
CA SER A 38 1.62 18.85 0.88
C SER A 38 2.63 17.77 0.44
N ASP A 39 3.65 18.19 -0.31
CA ASP A 39 4.75 17.33 -0.73
C ASP A 39 4.28 16.07 -1.49
N ALA A 40 3.25 16.23 -2.33
CA ALA A 40 2.74 15.13 -3.13
C ALA A 40 3.75 14.69 -4.19
N SER A 41 3.90 13.38 -4.38
CA SER A 41 4.73 12.84 -5.44
C SER A 41 4.06 13.03 -6.81
N ALA A 42 4.87 12.98 -7.87
CA ALA A 42 4.37 13.09 -9.24
C ALA A 42 3.80 11.76 -9.72
N GLY A 43 2.76 11.82 -10.56
CA GLY A 43 2.11 10.61 -11.07
C GLY A 43 3.04 9.68 -11.83
N GLU A 44 4.00 10.22 -12.58
CA GLU A 44 4.99 9.40 -13.30
C GLU A 44 5.90 8.65 -12.32
N SER A 45 6.31 9.29 -11.23
CA SER A 45 7.10 8.65 -10.18
C SER A 45 6.28 7.57 -9.47
N ASP A 46 5.01 7.82 -9.24
CA ASP A 46 4.10 6.84 -8.62
C ASP A 46 3.97 5.59 -9.49
N LYS A 47 3.83 5.76 -10.80
CA LYS A 47 3.78 4.62 -11.73
C LYS A 47 5.06 3.81 -11.68
N TYR A 48 6.21 4.48 -11.71
CA TYR A 48 7.50 3.81 -11.65
C TYR A 48 7.61 2.99 -10.35
N GLU A 49 7.20 3.58 -9.24
CA GLU A 49 7.25 2.93 -7.95
C GLU A 49 6.37 1.69 -7.92
N GLU A 50 5.11 1.81 -8.37
CA GLU A 50 4.16 0.70 -8.26
C GLU A 50 4.43 -0.42 -9.27
N LEU A 51 5.01 -0.11 -10.42
CA LEU A 51 5.23 -1.11 -11.46
C LEU A 51 6.62 -1.74 -11.39
N ILE A 52 7.61 -1.05 -10.85
CA ILE A 52 9.00 -1.50 -10.84
C ILE A 52 9.54 -1.66 -9.42
N VAL A 53 9.54 -0.59 -8.63
CA VAL A 53 10.20 -0.57 -7.32
C VAL A 53 9.54 -1.53 -6.34
N ASN A 54 8.25 -1.35 -6.10
CA ASN A 54 7.54 -2.14 -5.10
C ASN A 54 7.47 -3.63 -5.45
N PRO A 55 7.14 -4.02 -6.69
CA PRO A 55 7.15 -5.45 -7.03
C PRO A 55 8.53 -6.09 -6.88
N THR A 56 9.60 -5.35 -7.20
CA THR A 56 10.97 -5.86 -7.07
C THR A 56 11.32 -6.08 -5.60
N LEU A 57 11.06 -5.09 -4.75
CA LEU A 57 11.34 -5.18 -3.32
C LEU A 57 10.53 -6.30 -2.67
N LEU A 58 9.24 -6.41 -3.01
CA LEU A 58 8.39 -7.47 -2.49
C LEU A 58 8.91 -8.85 -2.89
N THR A 59 9.33 -9.01 -4.14
CA THR A 59 9.87 -10.29 -4.63
C THR A 59 11.10 -10.69 -3.85
N LEU A 60 12.05 -9.78 -3.67
CA LEU A 60 13.28 -10.08 -2.94
C LEU A 60 13.00 -10.40 -1.46
N ALA A 61 12.20 -9.58 -0.82
CA ALA A 61 11.85 -9.78 0.59
C ALA A 61 11.05 -11.08 0.80
N ARG A 62 10.13 -11.39 -0.10
CA ARG A 62 9.35 -12.62 -0.03
C ARG A 62 10.25 -13.85 -0.17
N GLN A 63 11.17 -13.84 -1.14
CA GLN A 63 12.09 -14.96 -1.33
C GLN A 63 12.94 -15.17 -0.08
N ARG A 64 13.45 -14.10 0.50
CA ARG A 64 14.20 -14.19 1.75
C ARG A 64 13.34 -14.73 2.89
N GLY A 65 12.14 -14.21 3.02
CA GLY A 65 11.22 -14.59 4.11
C GLY A 65 10.79 -16.04 4.05
N ASN A 66 10.65 -16.60 2.84
CA ASN A 66 10.18 -17.97 2.67
C ASN A 66 11.22 -19.03 3.00
N ILE A 67 12.49 -18.66 3.15
CA ILE A 67 13.54 -19.63 3.49
C ILE A 67 13.37 -20.11 4.95
N ASP A 68 13.36 -19.17 5.91
CA ASP A 68 13.32 -19.53 7.32
C ASP A 68 12.77 -18.43 8.22
N CYS A 69 12.08 -17.44 7.65
CA CYS A 69 11.56 -16.30 8.43
C CYS A 69 10.03 -16.30 8.59
N GLY A 70 9.35 -17.36 8.16
CA GLY A 70 7.91 -17.47 8.28
C GLY A 70 7.12 -16.71 7.21
N GLY A 71 7.78 -16.27 6.15
CA GLY A 71 7.14 -15.51 5.06
C GLY A 71 7.16 -14.01 5.30
N LEU A 72 6.72 -13.27 4.28
CA LEU A 72 6.66 -11.80 4.34
C LEU A 72 5.24 -11.37 4.72
N ARG A 73 5.11 -10.56 5.78
CA ARG A 73 3.80 -10.00 6.15
C ARG A 73 3.51 -8.70 5.42
N HIS A 74 4.42 -7.74 5.47
CA HIS A 74 4.30 -6.45 4.80
C HIS A 74 5.64 -5.74 4.83
N MET A 75 5.74 -4.64 4.09
CA MET A 75 6.91 -3.78 4.08
C MET A 75 6.49 -2.36 4.39
N ILE A 76 7.38 -1.62 5.05
CA ILE A 76 7.21 -0.18 5.27
C ILE A 76 8.47 0.51 4.79
N ILE A 77 8.30 1.53 3.96
CA ILE A 77 9.41 2.38 3.52
C ILE A 77 9.15 3.79 4.06
N SER A 78 10.07 4.28 4.90
CA SER A 78 9.96 5.62 5.44
C SER A 78 10.72 6.59 4.55
N TYR A 79 9.98 7.36 3.76
CA TYR A 79 10.54 8.44 2.96
C TYR A 79 10.54 9.74 3.78
N GLY A 80 11.18 10.76 3.26
CA GLY A 80 11.24 12.06 3.96
C GLY A 80 9.88 12.72 4.13
N SER A 81 8.98 12.53 3.18
CA SER A 81 7.68 13.20 3.16
C SER A 81 6.54 12.35 3.71
N PHE A 82 6.69 11.03 3.73
CA PHE A 82 5.63 10.13 4.17
C PHE A 82 6.19 8.73 4.43
N ASN A 83 5.38 7.87 5.04
CA ASN A 83 5.67 6.45 5.19
C ASN A 83 4.79 5.66 4.26
N GLN A 84 5.36 4.70 3.54
CA GLN A 84 4.62 3.86 2.61
C GLN A 84 4.52 2.44 3.15
N LEU A 85 3.28 1.97 3.31
CA LEU A 85 2.97 0.60 3.68
C LEU A 85 2.64 -0.18 2.41
N ILE A 86 3.31 -1.33 2.21
CA ILE A 86 3.11 -2.16 1.03
C ILE A 86 2.74 -3.56 1.49
N LYS A 87 1.62 -4.06 1.00
CA LYS A 87 1.10 -5.38 1.37
C LYS A 87 0.78 -6.18 0.12
N GLU A 88 1.30 -7.41 0.05
CA GLU A 88 0.95 -8.31 -1.05
C GLU A 88 -0.51 -8.74 -0.94
N ILE A 89 -1.18 -8.80 -2.07
CA ILE A 89 -2.54 -9.35 -2.20
C ILE A 89 -2.52 -10.39 -3.31
N LYS A 90 -3.60 -11.15 -3.45
CA LYS A 90 -3.72 -12.09 -4.56
C LYS A 90 -3.65 -11.32 -5.88
N GLY A 91 -2.67 -11.67 -6.71
CA GLY A 91 -2.48 -11.06 -8.02
C GLY A 91 -1.70 -9.76 -8.03
N GLY A 92 -1.18 -9.29 -6.90
CA GLY A 92 -0.43 -8.02 -6.87
C GLY A 92 -0.14 -7.48 -5.49
N HIS A 93 -0.35 -6.18 -5.31
CA HIS A 93 -0.10 -5.52 -4.03
C HIS A 93 -0.98 -4.30 -3.82
N VAL A 94 -1.08 -3.88 -2.57
CA VAL A 94 -1.68 -2.60 -2.16
C VAL A 94 -0.57 -1.74 -1.59
N SER A 95 -0.55 -0.45 -1.94
CA SER A 95 0.41 0.52 -1.46
C SER A 95 -0.35 1.68 -0.82
N ILE A 96 0.02 2.05 0.39
CA ILE A 96 -0.70 3.06 1.17
C ILE A 96 0.30 4.02 1.76
N CYS A 97 0.19 5.30 1.40
CA CYS A 97 1.08 6.32 1.96
C CYS A 97 0.40 7.00 3.14
N LEU A 98 1.08 6.98 4.27
CA LEU A 98 0.60 7.51 5.54
C LEU A 98 1.36 8.79 5.87
N ASP A 99 0.66 9.78 6.43
CA ASP A 99 1.30 10.99 6.90
C ASP A 99 2.37 10.63 7.94
N LYS A 100 3.54 11.29 7.86
CA LYS A 100 4.69 10.97 8.71
C LYS A 100 4.44 11.22 10.20
N LYS A 101 3.41 11.96 10.55
CA LYS A 101 3.06 12.22 11.96
C LYS A 101 2.39 11.04 12.66
N LEU A 102 1.90 10.06 11.89
CA LEU A 102 1.17 8.93 12.45
C LEU A 102 2.12 7.94 13.14
N ASP A 103 1.64 7.32 14.21
CA ASP A 103 2.35 6.20 14.82
C ASP A 103 2.26 4.99 13.90
N LEU A 104 3.41 4.57 13.36
CA LEU A 104 3.46 3.51 12.36
C LEU A 104 2.93 2.18 12.86
N THR A 105 3.31 1.80 14.08
CA THR A 105 2.95 0.47 14.61
C THR A 105 1.45 0.32 14.69
N SER A 106 0.78 1.22 15.42
CA SER A 106 -0.67 1.11 15.62
C SER A 106 -1.44 1.38 14.34
N THR A 107 -1.00 2.35 13.53
CA THR A 107 -1.72 2.68 12.29
C THR A 107 -1.63 1.55 11.28
N THR A 108 -0.46 0.93 11.13
CA THR A 108 -0.28 -0.21 10.21
C THR A 108 -1.22 -1.34 10.58
N GLU A 109 -1.28 -1.72 11.86
CA GLU A 109 -2.18 -2.78 12.31
C GLU A 109 -3.64 -2.47 12.01
N LYS A 110 -4.06 -1.24 12.32
CA LYS A 110 -5.46 -0.82 12.10
C LYS A 110 -5.82 -0.84 10.61
N VAL A 111 -4.94 -0.35 9.75
CA VAL A 111 -5.18 -0.32 8.31
C VAL A 111 -5.28 -1.73 7.75
N LEU A 112 -4.35 -2.61 8.12
CA LEU A 112 -4.35 -4.00 7.62
C LEU A 112 -5.56 -4.78 8.16
N ASP A 113 -5.91 -4.61 9.42
CA ASP A 113 -7.10 -5.24 9.99
C ASP A 113 -8.37 -4.76 9.28
N TYR A 114 -8.46 -3.46 9.00
CA TYR A 114 -9.59 -2.90 8.26
C TYR A 114 -9.70 -3.50 6.86
N LEU A 115 -8.58 -3.59 6.13
CA LEU A 115 -8.59 -4.19 4.79
C LEU A 115 -9.01 -5.64 4.83
N ASN A 116 -8.48 -6.41 5.79
CA ASN A 116 -8.83 -7.82 5.90
C ASN A 116 -10.30 -8.01 6.25
N SER A 117 -10.85 -7.13 7.08
CA SER A 117 -12.25 -7.16 7.46
C SER A 117 -13.19 -6.80 6.31
N LYS A 118 -12.82 -5.77 5.55
CA LYS A 118 -13.63 -5.22 4.45
C LYS A 118 -13.51 -6.04 3.19
N HIS A 119 -12.32 -6.59 2.91
CA HIS A 119 -12.01 -7.30 1.69
C HIS A 119 -11.24 -8.59 1.99
N PRO A 120 -11.89 -9.56 2.69
CA PRO A 120 -11.17 -10.77 3.14
C PRO A 120 -10.62 -11.63 2.01
N ASP A 121 -11.19 -11.52 0.81
CA ASP A 121 -10.75 -12.34 -0.34
C ASP A 121 -9.48 -11.80 -1.01
N LEU A 122 -8.95 -10.66 -0.58
CA LEU A 122 -7.72 -10.10 -1.14
C LEU A 122 -6.47 -10.90 -0.76
N PHE A 123 -6.48 -11.52 0.41
CA PHE A 123 -5.28 -12.12 0.99
C PHE A 123 -5.23 -13.62 0.96
#